data_fa62bbbfaeafa7379afca4a6dc0d7293
#
_entry.id   fa62bbbfaeafa7379afca4a6dc0d7293
#
_cell.length_a   1.000
_cell.length_b   1.000
_cell.length_c   1.000
_cell.angle_alpha   90.00
_cell.angle_beta   90.00
_cell.angle_gamma   90.00
#
_symmetry.space_group_name_H-M   'P 1'
#
loop_
_entity.id
_entity.type
_entity.pdbx_description
1 polymer ?
#
loop_
_entity_poly.entity_id
_entity_poly.type
_entity_poly.pdbx_seq_one_letter_code
_entity_poly.pdbx_strand_id
1 'polypeptide(L)'
;ALGYYDKSYRLMMVPVQNLTHVITPVLMPVLSKFQDDKRMVVDAYSKVTKLLATIGFPLSVFLYFSASEIIYILYGAQWEQSIPIFKLLALTVGIQVVLSSTGSIFQAVNRTDLLFYSGLLSAIFMVGGICYGIFVGKSLESIGYGLIVAFIINFFQSFYMLIHVALKESVKTFFKPFFFP
;
A
#
# COMPACT_ATOMS: atom_id res chain seq x y z
N ALA A 1 -16.26 -17.59 -9.33
CA ALA A 1 -15.59 -17.09 -8.12
C ALA A 1 -14.30 -16.31 -8.45
N LEU A 2 -13.30 -16.93 -9.11
CA LEU A 2 -12.00 -16.29 -9.42
C LEU A 2 -12.13 -15.00 -10.25
N GLY A 3 -13.06 -14.96 -11.21
CA GLY A 3 -13.30 -13.79 -12.06
C GLY A 3 -13.79 -12.56 -11.28
N TYR A 4 -14.63 -12.75 -10.25
CA TYR A 4 -15.09 -11.66 -9.40
C TYR A 4 -13.95 -11.04 -8.59
N TYR A 5 -13.04 -11.87 -8.08
CA TYR A 5 -11.83 -11.41 -7.40
C TYR A 5 -10.90 -10.64 -8.36
N ASP A 6 -10.59 -11.19 -9.53
CA ASP A 6 -9.70 -10.57 -10.51
C ASP A 6 -10.20 -9.17 -10.93
N LYS A 7 -11.48 -9.04 -11.22
CA LYS A 7 -12.09 -7.74 -11.56
C LYS A 7 -12.02 -6.74 -10.42
N SER A 8 -12.33 -7.17 -9.20
CA SER A 8 -12.24 -6.31 -8.01
C SER A 8 -10.80 -5.86 -7.75
N TYR A 9 -9.84 -6.78 -7.85
CA TYR A 9 -8.43 -6.49 -7.66
C TYR A 9 -7.87 -5.51 -8.70
N ARG A 10 -8.16 -5.74 -9.99
CA ARG A 10 -7.74 -4.84 -11.06
C ARG A 10 -8.31 -3.45 -10.90
N LEU A 11 -9.59 -3.34 -10.54
CA LEU A 11 -10.24 -2.05 -10.31
C LEU A 11 -9.61 -1.29 -9.13
N MET A 12 -9.34 -1.99 -8.04
CA MET A 12 -8.64 -1.42 -6.88
C MET A 12 -7.22 -0.95 -7.24
N MET A 13 -6.51 -1.68 -8.11
CA MET A 13 -5.14 -1.32 -8.52
C MET A 13 -5.06 -0.07 -9.40
N VAL A 14 -6.13 0.30 -10.12
CA VAL A 14 -6.12 1.49 -11.00
C VAL A 14 -5.70 2.77 -10.26
N PRO A 15 -6.35 3.20 -9.17
CA PRO A 15 -5.94 4.41 -8.46
C PRO A 15 -4.55 4.28 -7.82
N VAL A 16 -4.19 3.10 -7.30
CA VAL A 16 -2.87 2.87 -6.69
C VAL A 16 -1.76 3.04 -7.74
N GLN A 17 -1.91 2.42 -8.91
CA GLN A 17 -0.92 2.52 -9.98
C GLN A 17 -0.79 3.94 -10.53
N ASN A 18 -1.90 4.64 -10.78
CA ASN A 18 -1.87 6.01 -11.28
C ASN A 18 -1.15 6.95 -10.32
N LEU A 19 -1.43 6.87 -9.02
CA LEU A 19 -0.72 7.67 -8.01
C LEU A 19 0.77 7.31 -7.95
N THR A 20 1.10 6.02 -7.98
CA THR A 20 2.49 5.55 -7.95
C THR A 20 3.28 6.02 -9.17
N HIS A 21 2.69 5.93 -10.37
CA HIS A 21 3.35 6.38 -11.61
C HIS A 21 3.63 7.87 -11.66
N VAL A 22 2.82 8.70 -10.99
CA VAL A 22 3.07 10.14 -10.90
C VAL A 22 4.13 10.46 -9.85
N ILE A 23 4.12 9.80 -8.72
CA ILE A 23 4.92 10.16 -7.54
C ILE A 23 6.33 9.55 -7.59
N THR A 24 6.47 8.30 -7.95
CA THR A 24 7.76 7.60 -7.93
C THR A 24 8.83 8.26 -8.81
N PRO A 25 8.56 8.67 -10.07
CA PRO A 25 9.55 9.32 -10.91
C PRO A 25 10.03 10.67 -10.38
N VAL A 26 9.17 11.38 -9.62
CA VAL A 26 9.53 12.67 -9.01
C VAL A 26 10.30 12.48 -7.71
N LEU A 27 9.91 11.49 -6.92
CA LEU A 27 10.48 11.23 -5.60
C LEU A 27 11.94 10.74 -5.69
N MET A 28 12.24 9.85 -6.60
CA MET A 28 13.55 9.22 -6.72
C MET A 28 14.69 10.25 -6.96
N PRO A 29 14.61 11.16 -7.95
CA PRO A 29 15.65 12.18 -8.17
C PRO A 29 15.80 13.17 -7.01
N VAL A 30 14.67 13.50 -6.33
CA VAL A 30 14.71 14.41 -5.17
C VAL A 30 15.44 13.77 -4.01
N LEU A 31 15.11 12.53 -3.67
CA LEU A 31 15.76 11.81 -2.56
C LEU A 31 17.25 11.53 -2.85
N SER A 32 17.60 11.24 -4.11
CA SER A 32 18.98 10.96 -4.50
C SER A 32 19.91 12.17 -4.37
N LYS A 33 19.38 13.40 -4.50
CA LYS A 33 20.17 14.62 -4.27
C LYS A 33 20.60 14.78 -2.81
N PHE A 34 19.86 14.23 -1.88
CA PHE A 34 20.10 14.37 -0.45
C PHE A 34 20.61 13.07 0.19
N GLN A 35 21.06 12.09 -0.62
CA GLN A 35 21.47 10.77 -0.13
C GLN A 35 22.55 10.81 0.97
N ASP A 36 23.41 11.83 0.97
CA ASP A 36 24.50 12.02 1.93
C ASP A 36 24.01 12.67 3.25
N ASP A 37 22.85 13.34 3.23
CA ASP A 37 22.22 13.91 4.42
C ASP A 37 20.94 13.13 4.81
N LYS A 38 21.12 12.15 5.73
CA LYS A 38 20.03 11.31 6.18
C LYS A 38 18.85 12.09 6.77
N ARG A 39 19.09 13.21 7.45
CA ARG A 39 18.03 14.01 8.06
C ARG A 39 17.15 14.65 6.99
N MET A 40 17.78 15.19 5.92
CA MET A 40 17.04 15.73 4.78
C MET A 40 16.24 14.67 4.06
N VAL A 41 16.80 13.46 3.88
CA VAL A 41 16.07 12.31 3.29
C VAL A 41 14.84 11.94 4.13
N VAL A 42 15.01 11.84 5.46
CA VAL A 42 13.91 11.51 6.38
C VAL A 42 12.81 12.57 6.34
N ASP A 43 13.17 13.85 6.39
CA ASP A 43 12.20 14.96 6.36
C ASP A 43 11.45 15.02 5.01
N ALA A 44 12.16 14.92 3.90
CA ALA A 44 11.55 14.89 2.57
C ALA A 44 10.60 13.70 2.41
N TYR A 45 11.03 12.51 2.83
CA TYR A 45 10.20 11.32 2.74
C TYR A 45 8.98 11.37 3.67
N SER A 46 9.12 11.90 4.88
CA SER A 46 8.00 12.09 5.81
C SER A 46 6.92 13.01 5.21
N LYS A 47 7.32 14.09 4.55
CA LYS A 47 6.38 14.99 3.84
C LYS A 47 5.66 14.29 2.71
N VAL A 48 6.37 13.49 1.92
CA VAL A 48 5.77 12.70 0.83
C VAL A 48 4.82 11.64 1.38
N THR A 49 5.22 10.92 2.42
CA THR A 49 4.36 9.92 3.08
C THR A 49 3.08 10.57 3.63
N LYS A 50 3.19 11.77 4.23
CA LYS A 50 2.03 12.54 4.69
C LYS A 50 1.10 12.92 3.54
N LEU A 51 1.65 13.39 2.42
CA LEU A 51 0.87 13.74 1.22
C LEU A 51 0.14 12.51 0.67
N LEU A 52 0.85 11.38 0.53
CA LEU A 52 0.28 10.12 0.07
C LEU A 52 -0.83 9.61 0.99
N ALA A 53 -0.65 9.71 2.30
CA ALA A 53 -1.66 9.33 3.27
C ALA A 53 -2.89 10.26 3.18
N THR A 54 -2.67 11.57 3.02
CA THR A 54 -3.76 12.56 2.89
C THR A 54 -4.61 12.33 1.65
N ILE A 55 -4.05 11.80 0.57
CA ILE A 55 -4.79 11.45 -0.65
C ILE A 55 -5.33 10.02 -0.56
N GLY A 56 -4.50 9.08 -0.14
CA GLY A 56 -4.79 7.65 -0.18
C GLY A 56 -5.91 7.21 0.77
N PHE A 57 -5.95 7.73 2.00
CA PHE A 57 -7.00 7.33 2.94
C PHE A 57 -8.41 7.86 2.57
N PRO A 58 -8.61 9.14 2.21
CA PRO A 58 -9.90 9.60 1.70
C PRO A 58 -10.34 8.85 0.43
N LEU A 59 -9.40 8.56 -0.49
CA LEU A 59 -9.67 7.76 -1.67
C LEU A 59 -10.13 6.34 -1.31
N SER A 60 -9.50 5.70 -0.32
CA SER A 60 -9.89 4.39 0.19
C SER A 60 -11.34 4.40 0.72
N VAL A 61 -11.68 5.42 1.51
CA VAL A 61 -13.04 5.61 2.05
C VAL A 61 -14.04 5.84 0.92
N PHE A 62 -13.71 6.70 -0.05
CA PHE A 62 -14.55 6.96 -1.21
C PHE A 62 -14.84 5.67 -2.00
N LEU A 63 -13.80 4.89 -2.33
CA LEU A 63 -13.94 3.63 -3.06
C LEU A 63 -14.79 2.60 -2.30
N TYR A 64 -14.66 2.56 -0.98
CA TYR A 64 -15.45 1.67 -0.14
C TYR A 64 -16.94 2.00 -0.19
N PHE A 65 -17.31 3.27 -0.03
CA PHE A 65 -18.71 3.69 -0.03
C PHE A 65 -19.33 3.67 -1.42
N SER A 66 -18.58 4.04 -2.46
CA SER A 66 -19.05 4.03 -3.85
C SER A 66 -18.85 2.70 -4.58
N ALA A 67 -18.53 1.62 -3.86
CA ALA A 67 -18.19 0.33 -4.44
C ALA A 67 -19.31 -0.24 -5.32
N SER A 68 -20.56 -0.12 -4.89
CA SER A 68 -21.72 -0.63 -5.62
C SER A 68 -21.91 0.11 -6.93
N GLU A 69 -21.91 1.44 -6.87
CA GLU A 69 -22.10 2.31 -8.02
C GLU A 69 -20.97 2.12 -9.05
N ILE A 70 -19.73 2.04 -8.58
CA ILE A 70 -18.55 1.83 -9.44
C ILE A 70 -18.67 0.49 -10.19
N ILE A 71 -19.03 -0.60 -9.49
CA ILE A 71 -19.18 -1.93 -10.10
C ILE A 71 -20.34 -1.93 -11.10
N TYR A 72 -21.49 -1.36 -10.76
CA TYR A 72 -22.64 -1.32 -11.67
C TYR A 72 -22.37 -0.48 -12.92
N ILE A 73 -21.72 0.67 -12.78
CA ILE A 73 -21.42 1.57 -13.92
C ILE A 73 -20.37 0.95 -14.84
N LEU A 74 -19.32 0.35 -14.30
CA LEU A 74 -18.19 -0.13 -15.09
C LEU A 74 -18.39 -1.55 -15.63
N TYR A 75 -19.08 -2.43 -14.90
CA TYR A 75 -19.17 -3.84 -15.24
C TYR A 75 -20.62 -4.35 -15.40
N GLY A 76 -21.60 -3.65 -14.88
CA GLY A 76 -23.01 -4.05 -14.94
C GLY A 76 -23.42 -5.00 -13.80
N ALA A 77 -24.73 -5.26 -13.74
CA ALA A 77 -25.38 -6.03 -12.64
C ALA A 77 -24.85 -7.48 -12.50
N GLN A 78 -24.37 -8.09 -13.60
CA GLN A 78 -23.82 -9.45 -13.55
C GLN A 78 -22.56 -9.57 -12.66
N TRP A 79 -21.97 -8.45 -12.24
CA TRP A 79 -20.77 -8.42 -11.37
C TRP A 79 -21.08 -8.02 -9.93
N GLU A 80 -22.34 -8.04 -9.50
CA GLU A 80 -22.75 -7.69 -8.15
C GLU A 80 -21.98 -8.47 -7.06
N GLN A 81 -21.68 -9.75 -7.30
CA GLN A 81 -20.89 -10.58 -6.38
C GLN A 81 -19.43 -10.10 -6.20
N SER A 82 -18.95 -9.16 -7.02
CA SER A 82 -17.64 -8.52 -6.85
C SER A 82 -17.67 -7.41 -5.80
N ILE A 83 -18.84 -6.86 -5.47
CA ILE A 83 -18.99 -5.70 -4.57
C ILE A 83 -18.40 -5.95 -3.19
N PRO A 84 -18.72 -7.06 -2.48
CA PRO A 84 -18.16 -7.31 -1.15
C PRO A 84 -16.62 -7.39 -1.17
N ILE A 85 -16.06 -8.05 -2.19
CA ILE A 85 -14.62 -8.21 -2.35
C ILE A 85 -13.97 -6.85 -2.65
N PHE A 86 -14.57 -6.07 -3.56
CA PHE A 86 -14.05 -4.75 -3.89
C PHE A 86 -14.07 -3.82 -2.67
N LYS A 87 -15.11 -3.85 -1.84
CA LYS A 87 -15.18 -3.11 -0.57
C LYS A 87 -14.01 -3.45 0.36
N LEU A 88 -13.73 -4.73 0.54
CA LEU A 88 -12.61 -5.18 1.38
C LEU A 88 -11.26 -4.73 0.81
N LEU A 89 -11.05 -4.88 -0.49
CA LEU A 89 -9.83 -4.44 -1.15
C LEU A 89 -9.69 -2.90 -1.13
N ALA A 90 -10.77 -2.15 -1.28
CA ALA A 90 -10.78 -0.70 -1.23
C ALA A 90 -10.22 -0.16 0.10
N LEU A 91 -10.46 -0.83 1.21
CA LEU A 91 -9.88 -0.45 2.51
C LEU A 91 -8.35 -0.50 2.54
N THR A 92 -7.73 -1.30 1.68
CA THR A 92 -6.27 -1.43 1.60
C THR A 92 -5.61 -0.38 0.70
N VAL A 93 -6.38 0.36 -0.12
CA VAL A 93 -5.85 1.33 -1.10
C VAL A 93 -4.99 2.39 -0.42
N GLY A 94 -5.45 2.98 0.69
CA GLY A 94 -4.68 3.98 1.42
C GLY A 94 -3.33 3.45 1.89
N ILE A 95 -3.30 2.24 2.43
CA ILE A 95 -2.08 1.56 2.87
C ILE A 95 -1.15 1.29 1.68
N GLN A 96 -1.68 0.79 0.56
CA GLN A 96 -0.91 0.48 -0.63
C GLN A 96 -0.31 1.74 -1.29
N VAL A 97 -1.07 2.83 -1.36
CA VAL A 97 -0.59 4.12 -1.88
C VAL A 97 0.61 4.62 -1.05
N VAL A 98 0.53 4.54 0.27
CA VAL A 98 1.65 4.92 1.15
C VAL A 98 2.83 3.97 0.96
N LEU A 99 2.62 2.66 0.93
CA LEU A 99 3.67 1.66 0.72
C LEU A 99 4.37 1.79 -0.64
N SER A 100 3.70 2.29 -1.67
CA SER A 100 4.29 2.42 -3.01
C SER A 100 5.54 3.30 -3.04
N SER A 101 5.68 4.22 -2.10
CA SER A 101 6.84 5.11 -1.99
C SER A 101 8.05 4.47 -1.29
N THR A 102 7.88 3.37 -0.54
CA THR A 102 8.97 2.75 0.23
C THR A 102 10.08 2.20 -0.64
N GLY A 103 9.74 1.70 -1.83
CA GLY A 103 10.73 1.22 -2.79
C GLY A 103 11.71 2.28 -3.24
N SER A 104 11.22 3.48 -3.53
CA SER A 104 12.05 4.61 -3.98
C SER A 104 13.04 5.06 -2.91
N ILE A 105 12.66 5.07 -1.65
CA ILE A 105 13.57 5.48 -0.59
C ILE A 105 14.64 4.41 -0.29
N PHE A 106 14.31 3.11 -0.31
CA PHE A 106 15.33 2.06 -0.18
C PHE A 106 16.41 2.18 -1.26
N GLN A 107 16.01 2.50 -2.50
CA GLN A 107 16.94 2.73 -3.60
C GLN A 107 17.73 4.02 -3.39
N ALA A 108 17.11 5.12 -2.98
CA ALA A 108 17.76 6.41 -2.77
C ALA A 108 18.84 6.36 -1.67
N VAL A 109 18.64 5.56 -0.61
CA VAL A 109 19.61 5.36 0.47
C VAL A 109 20.58 4.19 0.20
N ASN A 110 20.60 3.69 -1.04
CA ASN A 110 21.45 2.57 -1.49
C ASN A 110 21.32 1.30 -0.62
N ARG A 111 20.09 0.98 -0.20
CA ARG A 111 19.76 -0.22 0.59
C ARG A 111 18.80 -1.12 -0.17
N THR A 112 19.18 -1.50 -1.39
CA THR A 112 18.41 -2.43 -2.24
C THR A 112 18.34 -3.85 -1.66
N ASP A 113 19.29 -4.21 -0.78
CA ASP A 113 19.25 -5.42 0.03
C ASP A 113 17.97 -5.47 0.88
N LEU A 114 17.66 -4.38 1.58
CA LEU A 114 16.45 -4.28 2.42
C LEU A 114 15.17 -4.25 1.59
N LEU A 115 15.21 -3.64 0.41
CA LEU A 115 14.09 -3.67 -0.54
C LEU A 115 13.76 -5.11 -0.94
N PHE A 116 14.79 -5.93 -1.25
CA PHE A 116 14.61 -7.34 -1.58
C PHE A 116 14.00 -8.13 -0.42
N TYR A 117 14.56 -8.00 0.80
CA TYR A 117 14.05 -8.70 1.97
C TYR A 117 12.62 -8.25 2.34
N SER A 118 12.34 -6.96 2.24
CA SER A 118 10.98 -6.42 2.47
C SER A 118 9.99 -6.98 1.46
N GLY A 119 10.36 -7.03 0.18
CA GLY A 119 9.55 -7.62 -0.88
C GLY A 119 9.30 -9.11 -0.69
N LEU A 120 10.32 -9.87 -0.31
CA LEU A 120 10.20 -11.30 -0.04
C LEU A 120 9.26 -11.58 1.13
N LEU A 121 9.39 -10.87 2.24
CA LEU A 121 8.49 -10.99 3.39
C LEU A 121 7.05 -10.60 3.01
N SER A 122 6.89 -9.52 2.24
CA SER A 122 5.58 -9.11 1.71
C SER A 122 4.92 -10.22 0.88
N ALA A 123 5.68 -10.87 0.01
CA ALA A 123 5.18 -11.96 -0.81
C ALA A 123 4.74 -13.16 0.05
N ILE A 124 5.51 -13.49 1.08
CA ILE A 124 5.17 -14.58 2.03
C ILE A 124 3.86 -14.27 2.76
N PHE A 125 3.69 -13.05 3.28
CA PHE A 125 2.46 -12.65 3.97
C PHE A 125 1.25 -12.63 3.04
N MET A 126 1.41 -12.14 1.80
CA MET A 126 0.32 -12.12 0.82
C MET A 126 -0.10 -13.53 0.41
N VAL A 127 0.86 -14.40 0.09
CA VAL A 127 0.57 -15.80 -0.25
C VAL A 127 -0.07 -16.51 0.95
N GLY A 128 0.44 -16.29 2.15
CA GLY A 128 -0.13 -16.84 3.38
C GLY A 128 -1.58 -16.39 3.62
N GLY A 129 -1.88 -15.10 3.40
CA GLY A 129 -3.24 -14.57 3.50
C GLY A 129 -4.20 -15.18 2.48
N ILE A 130 -3.76 -15.35 1.24
CA ILE A 130 -4.54 -16.01 0.19
C ILE A 130 -4.77 -17.48 0.51
N CYS A 131 -3.72 -18.21 0.91
CA CYS A 131 -3.83 -19.62 1.30
C CYS A 131 -4.77 -19.80 2.48
N TYR A 132 -4.70 -18.96 3.50
CA TYR A 132 -5.64 -18.97 4.62
C TYR A 132 -7.08 -18.80 4.13
N GLY A 133 -7.34 -17.82 3.26
CA GLY A 133 -8.67 -17.59 2.70
C GLY A 133 -9.22 -18.78 1.91
N ILE A 134 -8.36 -19.47 1.15
CA ILE A 134 -8.74 -20.61 0.32
C ILE A 134 -8.99 -21.87 1.17
N PHE A 135 -8.04 -22.23 2.03
CA PHE A 135 -8.06 -23.53 2.73
C PHE A 135 -8.90 -23.51 4.01
N VAL A 136 -8.90 -22.38 4.74
CA VAL A 136 -9.57 -22.25 6.03
C VAL A 136 -10.92 -21.56 5.87
N GLY A 137 -10.94 -20.38 5.27
CA GLY A 137 -12.15 -19.57 5.12
C GLY A 137 -13.11 -20.05 4.04
N LYS A 138 -12.60 -20.73 3.01
CA LYS A 138 -13.36 -21.31 1.89
C LYS A 138 -14.35 -20.33 1.23
N SER A 139 -14.09 -19.03 1.31
CA SER A 139 -14.91 -17.98 0.73
C SER A 139 -14.03 -16.88 0.12
N LEU A 140 -14.60 -16.15 -0.86
CA LEU A 140 -13.91 -15.01 -1.47
C LEU A 140 -13.68 -13.86 -0.47
N GLU A 141 -14.62 -13.67 0.44
CA GLU A 141 -14.50 -12.67 1.50
C GLU A 141 -13.35 -13.01 2.46
N SER A 142 -13.16 -14.28 2.79
CA SER A 142 -12.03 -14.73 3.63
C SER A 142 -10.67 -14.47 2.99
N ILE A 143 -10.57 -14.55 1.65
CA ILE A 143 -9.37 -14.12 0.91
C ILE A 143 -9.17 -12.61 1.09
N GLY A 144 -10.25 -11.82 0.96
CA GLY A 144 -10.20 -10.38 1.20
C GLY A 144 -9.70 -10.01 2.60
N TYR A 145 -10.23 -10.66 3.63
CA TYR A 145 -9.76 -10.46 5.01
C TYR A 145 -8.29 -10.87 5.19
N GLY A 146 -7.89 -12.01 4.63
CA GLY A 146 -6.50 -12.47 4.64
C GLY A 146 -5.54 -11.44 4.01
N LEU A 147 -5.96 -10.84 2.90
CA LEU A 147 -5.17 -9.78 2.23
C LEU A 147 -5.12 -8.49 3.06
N ILE A 148 -6.22 -8.07 3.69
CA ILE A 148 -6.20 -6.89 4.59
C ILE A 148 -5.16 -7.09 5.69
N VAL A 149 -5.19 -8.24 6.36
CA VAL A 149 -4.22 -8.57 7.41
C VAL A 149 -2.80 -8.59 6.86
N ALA A 150 -2.59 -9.21 5.69
CA ALA A 150 -1.28 -9.25 5.04
C ALA A 150 -0.76 -7.84 4.69
N PHE A 151 -1.61 -6.93 4.17
CA PHE A 151 -1.22 -5.55 3.89
C PHE A 151 -0.91 -4.75 5.16
N ILE A 152 -1.66 -4.94 6.24
CA ILE A 152 -1.38 -4.30 7.53
C ILE A 152 -0.02 -4.78 8.08
N ILE A 153 0.25 -6.08 8.08
CA ILE A 153 1.53 -6.63 8.52
C ILE A 153 2.66 -6.09 7.65
N ASN A 154 2.47 -6.09 6.32
CA ASN A 154 3.45 -5.56 5.39
C ASN A 154 3.74 -4.07 5.63
N PHE A 155 2.72 -3.28 5.94
CA PHE A 155 2.89 -1.86 6.27
C PHE A 155 3.82 -1.68 7.48
N PHE A 156 3.53 -2.33 8.59
CA PHE A 156 4.37 -2.23 9.79
C PHE A 156 5.77 -2.78 9.57
N GLN A 157 5.91 -3.90 8.88
CA GLN A 157 7.20 -4.52 8.57
C GLN A 157 8.05 -3.63 7.66
N SER A 158 7.48 -3.10 6.58
CA SER A 158 8.21 -2.24 5.63
C SER A 158 8.65 -0.94 6.28
N PHE A 159 7.78 -0.30 7.06
CA PHE A 159 8.13 0.91 7.80
C PHE A 159 9.16 0.66 8.90
N TYR A 160 9.07 -0.46 9.61
CA TYR A 160 10.08 -0.85 10.60
C TYR A 160 11.46 -1.03 9.95
N MET A 161 11.55 -1.78 8.85
CA MET A 161 12.80 -1.97 8.11
C MET A 161 13.33 -0.65 7.57
N LEU A 162 12.47 0.22 7.06
CA LEU A 162 12.87 1.50 6.53
C LEU A 162 13.42 2.42 7.62
N ILE A 163 12.67 2.63 8.70
CA ILE A 163 13.02 3.61 9.72
C ILE A 163 14.18 3.11 10.59
N HIS A 164 14.10 1.90 11.12
CA HIS A 164 15.12 1.40 12.04
C HIS A 164 16.36 0.87 11.37
N VAL A 165 16.21 0.15 10.25
CA VAL A 165 17.35 -0.57 9.63
C VAL A 165 18.01 0.29 8.55
N ALA A 166 17.23 0.94 7.66
CA ALA A 166 17.79 1.74 6.58
C ALA A 166 18.22 3.13 7.06
N LEU A 167 17.32 3.86 7.71
CA LEU A 167 17.55 5.25 8.14
C LEU A 167 18.23 5.36 9.50
N LYS A 168 18.14 4.31 10.34
CA LYS A 168 18.65 4.27 11.73
C LYS A 168 18.05 5.38 12.62
N GLU A 169 16.78 5.72 12.38
CA GLU A 169 16.03 6.75 13.09
C GLU A 169 14.96 6.14 14.00
N SER A 170 14.40 6.97 14.89
CA SER A 170 13.29 6.57 15.73
C SER A 170 11.96 6.72 15.00
N VAL A 171 11.08 5.73 15.16
CA VAL A 171 9.70 5.78 14.64
C VAL A 171 8.96 7.04 15.12
N LYS A 172 9.20 7.45 16.36
CA LYS A 172 8.59 8.66 16.94
C LYS A 172 9.00 9.93 16.18
N THR A 173 10.27 10.04 15.79
CA THR A 173 10.79 11.17 15.02
C THR A 173 10.18 11.22 13.64
N PHE A 174 10.01 10.06 13.00
CA PHE A 174 9.43 9.97 11.65
C PHE A 174 7.95 10.36 11.63
N PHE A 175 7.14 9.90 12.60
CA PHE A 175 5.71 10.19 12.66
C PHE A 175 5.37 11.53 13.34
N LYS A 176 6.33 12.21 13.95
CA LYS A 176 6.11 13.52 14.59
C LYS A 176 5.40 14.54 13.67
N PRO A 177 5.79 14.71 12.38
CA PRO A 177 5.11 15.64 11.48
C PRO A 177 3.66 15.27 11.12
N PHE A 178 3.20 14.05 11.43
CA PHE A 178 1.82 13.64 11.23
C PHE A 178 0.88 14.14 12.32
N PHE A 179 1.40 14.29 13.55
CA PHE A 179 0.61 14.69 14.72
C PHE A 179 0.77 16.16 15.08
N PHE A 180 1.88 16.79 14.67
CA PHE A 180 2.16 18.20 14.90
C PHE A 180 2.52 18.86 13.58
N PRO A 181 1.62 19.72 13.06
CA PRO A 181 1.87 20.49 11.84
C PRO A 181 2.96 21.57 12.04
#